data_949ede32f3a54aa627c7a6c5f8acab7f
#
_entry.id   949ede32f3a54aa627c7a6c5f8acab7f
#
_cell.length_a   1.000
_cell.length_b   1.000
_cell.length_c   1.000
_cell.angle_alpha   90.00
_cell.angle_beta   90.00
_cell.angle_gamma   90.00
#
_symmetry.space_group_name_H-M   'P 1'
#
loop_
_entity.id
_entity.type
_entity.pdbx_description
1 polymer ?
#
loop_
_entity_poly.entity_id
_entity_poly.type
_entity_poly.pdbx_seq_one_letter_code
_entity_poly.pdbx_strand_id
1 'polypeptide(L)'
;MNRTEFQNWTKHHIRLMDGATGSNLMKAGMPRGVCTEQWVLEHPDAILALQSAYKAAGSDMVYAPTFCANRIALSGYGLQDDVSRMNRELVALSKKAVGSGVLVAGDMTTTGKPADPEDSDGYQQLLDAYREQAESLISAGADLIGVETMMGVNECVAAIEAIRSLGDIAVICTLSVQSDGKCYFDGSVFEAAEILEALGADAIGVNCSTGPDQLESVIRTLKNTCTLPIIAKPNAGMPKISDSGEAVYSMESGEFAQHMERLVEAGASLIG
;
A
#
# COMPACT_ATOMS: atom_id res chain seq x y z
N MET A 1 -7.79 0.33 14.19
CA MET A 1 -6.96 0.68 15.39
C MET A 1 -6.57 2.15 15.35
N ASN A 2 -6.36 2.76 16.52
CA ASN A 2 -5.84 4.12 16.58
C ASN A 2 -4.30 4.14 16.51
N ARG A 3 -3.72 5.34 16.46
CA ARG A 3 -2.27 5.56 16.34
C ARG A 3 -1.47 4.94 17.51
N THR A 4 -1.95 5.10 18.73
CA THR A 4 -1.30 4.54 19.93
C THR A 4 -1.30 3.01 19.92
N GLU A 5 -2.41 2.40 19.50
CA GLU A 5 -2.51 0.94 19.33
C GLU A 5 -1.53 0.43 18.28
N PHE A 6 -1.40 1.14 17.14
CA PHE A 6 -0.44 0.80 16.09
C PHE A 6 1.02 0.90 16.57
N GLN A 7 1.37 1.99 17.26
CA GLN A 7 2.70 2.15 17.85
C GLN A 7 3.04 1.01 18.82
N ASN A 8 2.10 0.59 19.65
CA ASN A 8 2.28 -0.55 20.54
C ASN A 8 2.40 -1.87 19.78
N TRP A 9 1.64 -2.04 18.71
CA TRP A 9 1.66 -3.24 17.89
C TRP A 9 2.99 -3.42 17.12
N THR A 10 3.61 -2.32 16.66
CA THR A 10 4.90 -2.35 15.94
C THR A 10 6.10 -2.38 16.88
N LYS A 11 5.91 -2.00 18.17
CA LYS A 11 7.00 -1.85 19.11
C LYS A 11 7.70 -3.18 19.40
N HIS A 12 9.02 -3.22 19.16
CA HIS A 12 9.87 -4.38 19.42
C HIS A 12 9.53 -5.65 18.61
N HIS A 13 8.78 -5.53 17.53
CA HIS A 13 8.42 -6.65 16.68
C HIS A 13 8.67 -6.33 15.21
N ILE A 14 9.21 -7.30 14.47
CA ILE A 14 9.11 -7.29 13.01
C ILE A 14 7.72 -7.80 12.66
N ARG A 15 7.02 -7.07 11.78
CA ARG A 15 5.68 -7.43 11.32
C ARG A 15 5.73 -7.87 9.86
N LEU A 16 5.10 -9.00 9.61
CA LEU A 16 4.96 -9.54 8.27
C LEU A 16 3.67 -9.00 7.63
N MET A 17 3.83 -8.32 6.52
CA MET A 17 2.72 -7.91 5.66
C MET A 17 2.46 -8.98 4.62
N ASP A 18 1.37 -8.86 3.89
CA ASP A 18 1.13 -9.70 2.72
C ASP A 18 2.08 -9.34 1.57
N GLY A 19 2.03 -10.13 0.51
CA GLY A 19 2.79 -9.92 -0.72
C GLY A 19 1.92 -9.45 -1.88
N ALA A 20 2.36 -9.75 -3.11
CA ALA A 20 1.73 -9.29 -4.34
C ALA A 20 0.27 -9.75 -4.49
N THR A 21 -0.65 -8.83 -4.71
CA THR A 21 -2.07 -9.11 -5.01
C THR A 21 -2.31 -9.17 -6.51
N GLY A 22 -2.02 -8.12 -7.27
CA GLY A 22 -2.38 -8.00 -8.69
C GLY A 22 -1.85 -9.12 -9.56
N SER A 23 -0.56 -9.48 -9.43
CA SER A 23 0.05 -10.58 -10.21
C SER A 23 -0.56 -11.95 -9.87
N ASN A 24 -0.97 -12.17 -8.62
CA ASN A 24 -1.63 -13.40 -8.21
C ASN A 24 -3.08 -13.46 -8.69
N LEU A 25 -3.81 -12.35 -8.73
CA LEU A 25 -5.14 -12.30 -9.35
C LEU A 25 -5.07 -12.57 -10.86
N MET A 26 -4.06 -12.05 -11.56
CA MET A 26 -3.83 -12.39 -12.98
C MET A 26 -3.57 -13.88 -13.18
N LYS A 27 -2.77 -14.51 -12.31
CA LYS A 27 -2.58 -15.97 -12.32
C LYS A 27 -3.86 -16.74 -12.03
N ALA A 28 -4.77 -16.17 -11.26
CA ALA A 28 -6.10 -16.72 -10.98
C ALA A 28 -7.12 -16.47 -12.13
N GLY A 29 -6.71 -15.84 -13.22
CA GLY A 29 -7.53 -15.64 -14.41
C GLY A 29 -8.06 -14.22 -14.62
N MET A 30 -7.62 -13.23 -13.83
CA MET A 30 -8.00 -11.84 -14.05
C MET A 30 -7.43 -11.32 -15.37
N PRO A 31 -8.26 -10.83 -16.31
CA PRO A 31 -7.78 -10.22 -17.55
C PRO A 31 -7.04 -8.89 -17.27
N ARG A 32 -6.18 -8.48 -18.21
CA ARG A 32 -5.59 -7.14 -18.19
C ARG A 32 -6.59 -6.07 -18.58
N GLY A 33 -6.46 -4.88 -17.99
CA GLY A 33 -7.25 -3.70 -18.37
C GLY A 33 -8.67 -3.69 -17.83
N VAL A 34 -9.02 -4.60 -16.94
CA VAL A 34 -10.30 -4.57 -16.20
C VAL A 34 -10.14 -3.80 -14.89
N CYS A 35 -11.25 -3.34 -14.32
CA CYS A 35 -11.27 -2.83 -12.95
C CYS A 35 -11.03 -4.01 -12.00
N THR A 36 -9.88 -4.01 -11.32
CA THR A 36 -9.47 -5.08 -10.40
C THR A 36 -10.50 -5.27 -9.29
N GLU A 37 -10.98 -4.20 -8.73
CA GLU A 37 -11.93 -4.18 -7.61
C GLU A 37 -13.26 -4.83 -8.01
N GLN A 38 -13.78 -4.49 -9.18
CA GLN A 38 -14.99 -5.11 -9.70
C GLN A 38 -14.77 -6.59 -10.00
N TRP A 39 -13.66 -6.93 -10.64
CA TRP A 39 -13.33 -8.32 -10.95
C TRP A 39 -13.24 -9.18 -9.67
N VAL A 40 -12.63 -8.66 -8.60
CA VAL A 40 -12.57 -9.35 -7.30
C VAL A 40 -13.96 -9.56 -6.72
N LEU A 41 -14.86 -8.59 -6.80
CA LEU A 41 -16.25 -8.76 -6.34
C LEU A 41 -17.01 -9.81 -7.13
N GLU A 42 -16.73 -9.93 -8.42
CA GLU A 42 -17.33 -10.96 -9.31
C GLU A 42 -16.67 -12.34 -9.11
N HIS A 43 -15.41 -12.40 -8.65
CA HIS A 43 -14.63 -13.62 -8.47
C HIS A 43 -14.01 -13.68 -7.04
N PRO A 44 -14.85 -13.63 -5.98
CA PRO A 44 -14.37 -13.46 -4.60
C PRO A 44 -13.46 -14.60 -4.12
N ASP A 45 -13.61 -15.81 -4.66
CA ASP A 45 -12.81 -16.97 -4.26
C ASP A 45 -11.31 -16.77 -4.53
N ALA A 46 -10.93 -15.95 -5.54
CA ALA A 46 -9.55 -15.66 -5.86
C ALA A 46 -8.85 -14.91 -4.71
N ILE A 47 -9.47 -13.85 -4.20
CA ILE A 47 -8.89 -13.07 -3.09
C ILE A 47 -9.00 -13.83 -1.76
N LEU A 48 -10.09 -14.56 -1.54
CA LEU A 48 -10.25 -15.39 -0.34
C LEU A 48 -9.15 -16.44 -0.24
N ALA A 49 -8.84 -17.14 -1.32
CA ALA A 49 -7.77 -18.13 -1.38
C ALA A 49 -6.39 -17.48 -1.16
N LEU A 50 -6.11 -16.37 -1.85
CA LEU A 50 -4.84 -15.67 -1.76
C LEU A 50 -4.55 -15.18 -0.33
N GLN A 51 -5.48 -14.45 0.28
CA GLN A 51 -5.28 -13.89 1.62
C GLN A 51 -5.28 -14.95 2.71
N SER A 52 -6.03 -16.04 2.53
CA SER A 52 -5.93 -17.22 3.42
C SER A 52 -4.55 -17.86 3.34
N ALA A 53 -3.92 -17.89 2.15
CA ALA A 53 -2.55 -18.39 1.99
C ALA A 53 -1.53 -17.47 2.65
N TYR A 54 -1.67 -16.13 2.53
CA TYR A 54 -0.81 -15.17 3.24
C TYR A 54 -0.93 -15.30 4.76
N LYS A 55 -2.16 -15.42 5.29
CA LYS A 55 -2.36 -15.73 6.71
C LYS A 55 -1.67 -17.04 7.12
N ALA A 56 -1.82 -18.09 6.34
CA ALA A 56 -1.17 -19.39 6.63
C ALA A 56 0.35 -19.32 6.57
N ALA A 57 0.90 -18.41 5.75
CA ALA A 57 2.34 -18.12 5.68
C ALA A 57 2.85 -17.26 6.85
N GLY A 58 1.96 -16.72 7.70
CA GLY A 58 2.33 -15.98 8.90
C GLY A 58 2.21 -14.45 8.79
N SER A 59 1.50 -13.93 7.79
CA SER A 59 1.27 -12.49 7.70
C SER A 59 0.49 -11.97 8.91
N ASP A 60 0.98 -10.90 9.52
CA ASP A 60 0.33 -10.15 10.61
C ASP A 60 -0.74 -9.18 10.08
N MET A 61 -0.61 -8.79 8.80
CA MET A 61 -1.48 -7.83 8.13
C MET A 61 -1.62 -8.15 6.65
N VAL A 62 -2.82 -7.92 6.09
CA VAL A 62 -3.11 -7.94 4.65
C VAL A 62 -3.72 -6.63 4.20
N TYR A 63 -3.48 -6.25 2.95
CA TYR A 63 -4.18 -5.15 2.31
C TYR A 63 -5.51 -5.63 1.71
N ALA A 64 -6.60 -4.92 1.98
CA ALA A 64 -7.85 -5.13 1.26
C ALA A 64 -7.63 -4.78 -0.23
N PRO A 65 -8.26 -5.49 -1.18
CA PRO A 65 -8.07 -5.22 -2.61
C PRO A 65 -8.87 -3.98 -3.06
N THR A 66 -8.63 -2.84 -2.40
CA THR A 66 -9.31 -1.55 -2.58
C THR A 66 -8.41 -0.50 -3.22
N PHE A 67 -7.27 -0.92 -3.73
CA PHE A 67 -6.16 -0.12 -4.22
C PHE A 67 -6.61 1.09 -5.07
N CYS A 68 -7.38 0.85 -6.15
CA CYS A 68 -7.90 1.90 -7.02
C CYS A 68 -9.39 2.22 -6.78
N ALA A 69 -9.97 1.84 -5.64
CA ALA A 69 -11.39 2.06 -5.36
C ALA A 69 -11.74 3.51 -4.97
N ASN A 70 -11.09 4.51 -5.58
CA ASN A 70 -11.38 5.92 -5.44
C ASN A 70 -12.20 6.44 -6.63
N ARG A 71 -12.91 7.55 -6.46
CA ARG A 71 -13.79 8.16 -7.46
C ARG A 71 -13.08 8.44 -8.78
N ILE A 72 -11.83 8.91 -8.72
CA ILE A 72 -11.06 9.31 -9.92
C ILE A 72 -10.73 8.07 -10.75
N ALA A 73 -10.14 7.04 -10.15
CA ALA A 73 -9.79 5.81 -10.87
C ALA A 73 -11.01 5.06 -11.37
N LEU A 74 -12.06 4.93 -10.55
CA LEU A 74 -13.31 4.26 -10.90
C LEU A 74 -14.07 4.97 -12.03
N SER A 75 -13.89 6.27 -12.22
CA SER A 75 -14.53 7.01 -13.33
C SER A 75 -14.11 6.49 -14.70
N GLY A 76 -12.87 5.96 -14.82
CA GLY A 76 -12.41 5.33 -16.06
C GLY A 76 -13.19 4.08 -16.47
N TYR A 77 -13.96 3.52 -15.56
CA TYR A 77 -14.80 2.35 -15.76
C TYR A 77 -16.30 2.64 -15.63
N GLY A 78 -16.69 3.91 -15.41
CA GLY A 78 -18.09 4.31 -15.17
C GLY A 78 -18.61 3.89 -13.78
N LEU A 79 -17.73 3.64 -12.82
CA LEU A 79 -18.03 3.12 -11.48
C LEU A 79 -17.80 4.15 -10.36
N GLN A 80 -17.67 5.44 -10.69
CA GLN A 80 -17.37 6.51 -9.74
C GLN A 80 -18.42 6.68 -8.62
N ASP A 81 -19.62 6.18 -8.80
CA ASP A 81 -20.69 6.26 -7.80
C ASP A 81 -20.73 5.02 -6.87
N ASP A 82 -19.87 4.04 -7.13
CA ASP A 82 -19.78 2.79 -6.37
C ASP A 82 -18.69 2.78 -5.29
N VAL A 83 -17.97 3.88 -5.06
CA VAL A 83 -16.85 3.98 -4.11
C VAL A 83 -17.18 3.34 -2.77
N SER A 84 -18.25 3.80 -2.13
CA SER A 84 -18.62 3.33 -0.79
C SER A 84 -19.02 1.84 -0.79
N ARG A 85 -19.77 1.39 -1.79
CA ARG A 85 -20.18 -0.01 -1.92
C ARG A 85 -18.97 -0.93 -2.09
N MET A 86 -18.10 -0.60 -3.06
CA MET A 86 -16.96 -1.44 -3.42
C MET A 86 -15.98 -1.55 -2.25
N ASN A 87 -15.57 -0.44 -1.65
CA ASN A 87 -14.67 -0.47 -0.50
C ASN A 87 -15.23 -1.32 0.64
N ARG A 88 -16.52 -1.17 0.97
CA ARG A 88 -17.16 -1.95 2.03
C ARG A 88 -17.15 -3.45 1.74
N GLU A 89 -17.53 -3.85 0.54
CA GLU A 89 -17.62 -5.26 0.15
C GLU A 89 -16.22 -5.90 0.10
N LEU A 90 -15.22 -5.19 -0.43
CA LEU A 90 -13.84 -5.67 -0.53
C LEU A 90 -13.17 -5.82 0.84
N VAL A 91 -13.35 -4.86 1.75
CA VAL A 91 -12.88 -5.00 3.14
C VAL A 91 -13.55 -6.20 3.83
N ALA A 92 -14.85 -6.40 3.62
CA ALA A 92 -15.56 -7.55 4.17
C ALA A 92 -15.01 -8.89 3.65
N LEU A 93 -14.63 -8.99 2.37
CA LEU A 93 -13.96 -10.17 1.81
C LEU A 93 -12.62 -10.44 2.50
N SER A 94 -11.79 -9.42 2.69
CA SER A 94 -10.51 -9.56 3.39
C SER A 94 -10.69 -9.99 4.85
N LYS A 95 -11.62 -9.37 5.57
CA LYS A 95 -11.97 -9.80 6.94
C LYS A 95 -12.44 -11.25 7.00
N LYS A 96 -13.24 -11.69 6.01
CA LYS A 96 -13.67 -13.09 5.88
C LYS A 96 -12.50 -14.02 5.61
N ALA A 97 -11.55 -13.64 4.75
CA ALA A 97 -10.39 -14.45 4.38
C ALA A 97 -9.46 -14.70 5.57
N VAL A 98 -9.16 -13.64 6.33
CA VAL A 98 -8.17 -13.73 7.40
C VAL A 98 -8.76 -13.97 8.79
N GLY A 99 -10.04 -13.66 9.00
CA GLY A 99 -10.70 -13.80 10.31
C GLY A 99 -10.01 -12.95 11.39
N SER A 100 -9.98 -13.45 12.62
CA SER A 100 -9.33 -12.77 13.75
C SER A 100 -7.81 -13.01 13.78
N GLY A 101 -7.06 -12.05 14.29
CA GLY A 101 -5.62 -12.17 14.56
C GLY A 101 -4.70 -11.66 13.44
N VAL A 102 -5.24 -11.34 12.27
CA VAL A 102 -4.54 -10.66 11.18
C VAL A 102 -5.24 -9.33 10.90
N LEU A 103 -4.50 -8.25 10.80
CA LEU A 103 -5.06 -6.93 10.51
C LEU A 103 -5.43 -6.81 9.03
N VAL A 104 -6.49 -6.06 8.75
CA VAL A 104 -6.88 -5.68 7.39
C VAL A 104 -6.69 -4.19 7.22
N ALA A 105 -5.70 -3.80 6.43
CA ALA A 105 -5.50 -2.43 6.01
C ALA A 105 -6.43 -2.10 4.83
N GLY A 106 -7.19 -1.01 4.94
CA GLY A 106 -7.85 -0.43 3.78
C GLY A 106 -6.80 0.21 2.88
N ASP A 107 -6.70 -0.25 1.65
CA ASP A 107 -5.63 0.11 0.73
C ASP A 107 -6.06 1.21 -0.22
N MET A 108 -5.22 2.24 -0.35
CA MET A 108 -5.39 3.41 -1.22
C MET A 108 -4.08 3.66 -1.96
N THR A 109 -4.16 4.11 -3.22
CA THR A 109 -2.98 4.40 -4.03
C THR A 109 -3.07 5.75 -4.74
N THR A 110 -2.04 6.08 -5.51
CA THR A 110 -2.03 7.25 -6.38
C THR A 110 -3.24 7.30 -7.32
N THR A 111 -3.79 8.48 -7.52
CA THR A 111 -4.84 8.71 -8.52
C THR A 111 -4.30 8.70 -9.95
N GLY A 112 -2.98 8.63 -10.11
CA GLY A 112 -2.29 8.74 -11.39
C GLY A 112 -2.15 10.18 -11.88
N LYS A 113 -2.54 11.15 -11.08
CA LYS A 113 -2.39 12.58 -11.36
C LYS A 113 -1.39 13.18 -10.38
N PRO A 114 -0.34 13.87 -10.85
CA PRO A 114 0.53 14.64 -9.96
C PRO A 114 -0.28 15.68 -9.18
N ALA A 115 -0.06 15.73 -7.87
CA ALA A 115 -0.65 16.78 -7.06
C ALA A 115 0.17 18.07 -7.24
N ASP A 116 -0.48 19.11 -7.75
CA ASP A 116 0.10 20.44 -7.85
C ASP A 116 -0.49 21.32 -6.73
N PRO A 117 0.30 21.71 -5.72
CA PRO A 117 -0.19 22.57 -4.64
C PRO A 117 -0.59 23.99 -5.12
N GLU A 118 -0.15 24.43 -6.30
CA GLU A 118 -0.53 25.72 -6.89
C GLU A 118 -1.88 25.63 -7.63
N ASP A 119 -2.32 24.45 -8.05
CA ASP A 119 -3.66 24.16 -8.58
C ASP A 119 -4.63 23.84 -7.43
N SER A 120 -5.22 24.88 -6.84
CA SER A 120 -6.13 24.73 -5.69
C SER A 120 -7.35 23.86 -5.99
N ASP A 121 -7.89 23.91 -7.19
CA ASP A 121 -9.09 23.15 -7.58
C ASP A 121 -8.74 21.68 -7.80
N GLY A 122 -7.62 21.40 -8.46
CA GLY A 122 -7.10 20.05 -8.65
C GLY A 122 -6.71 19.41 -7.31
N TYR A 123 -6.05 20.15 -6.44
CA TYR A 123 -5.68 19.67 -5.11
C TYR A 123 -6.92 19.34 -4.25
N GLN A 124 -7.96 20.20 -4.28
CA GLN A 124 -9.22 19.94 -3.56
C GLN A 124 -9.93 18.68 -4.09
N GLN A 125 -9.91 18.44 -5.40
CA GLN A 125 -10.46 17.20 -5.98
C GLN A 125 -9.72 15.95 -5.48
N LEU A 126 -8.41 16.02 -5.31
CA LEU A 126 -7.62 14.93 -4.73
C LEU A 126 -7.99 14.70 -3.27
N LEU A 127 -8.04 15.76 -2.46
CA LEU A 127 -8.47 15.69 -1.05
C LEU A 127 -9.85 15.04 -0.91
N ASP A 128 -10.81 15.46 -1.74
CA ASP A 128 -12.18 14.94 -1.67
C ASP A 128 -12.24 13.46 -2.08
N ALA A 129 -11.48 13.05 -3.11
CA ALA A 129 -11.42 11.65 -3.54
C ALA A 129 -10.79 10.75 -2.48
N TYR A 130 -9.68 11.17 -1.86
CA TYR A 130 -9.03 10.43 -0.78
C TYR A 130 -9.91 10.38 0.48
N ARG A 131 -10.57 11.48 0.83
CA ARG A 131 -11.48 11.52 1.97
C ARG A 131 -12.65 10.56 1.80
N GLU A 132 -13.30 10.56 0.62
CA GLU A 132 -14.42 9.66 0.31
C GLU A 132 -14.01 8.19 0.42
N GLN A 133 -12.85 7.83 -0.13
CA GLN A 133 -12.35 6.46 -0.04
C GLN A 133 -12.01 6.09 1.40
N ALA A 134 -11.26 6.93 2.12
CA ALA A 134 -10.87 6.70 3.51
C ALA A 134 -12.08 6.56 4.43
N GLU A 135 -13.10 7.43 4.29
CA GLU A 135 -14.35 7.35 5.05
C GLU A 135 -15.07 6.01 4.80
N SER A 136 -15.08 5.58 3.54
CA SER A 136 -15.68 4.28 3.16
C SER A 136 -14.94 3.10 3.78
N LEU A 137 -13.60 3.12 3.79
CA LEU A 137 -12.75 2.09 4.38
C LEU A 137 -12.89 2.03 5.91
N ILE A 138 -12.90 3.19 6.57
CA ILE A 138 -13.09 3.30 8.03
C ILE A 138 -14.47 2.75 8.41
N SER A 139 -15.51 3.17 7.70
CA SER A 139 -16.89 2.70 7.93
C SER A 139 -17.06 1.21 7.65
N ALA A 140 -16.28 0.65 6.75
CA ALA A 140 -16.23 -0.79 6.47
C ALA A 140 -15.52 -1.61 7.56
N GLY A 141 -14.85 -0.95 8.51
CA GLY A 141 -14.15 -1.59 9.62
C GLY A 141 -12.71 -2.01 9.28
N ALA A 142 -12.04 -1.34 8.34
CA ALA A 142 -10.59 -1.49 8.16
C ALA A 142 -9.87 -1.20 9.48
N ASP A 143 -8.84 -1.99 9.81
CA ASP A 143 -8.10 -1.84 11.07
C ASP A 143 -7.17 -0.62 11.04
N LEU A 144 -6.63 -0.29 9.87
CA LEU A 144 -5.80 0.87 9.58
C LEU A 144 -5.94 1.23 8.09
N ILE A 145 -5.36 2.35 7.67
CA ILE A 145 -5.30 2.74 6.26
C ILE A 145 -3.86 2.59 5.75
N GLY A 146 -3.73 1.95 4.59
CA GLY A 146 -2.50 1.93 3.79
C GLY A 146 -2.63 2.92 2.64
N VAL A 147 -1.66 3.83 2.52
CA VAL A 147 -1.46 4.70 1.36
C VAL A 147 -0.27 4.14 0.62
N GLU A 148 -0.51 3.27 -0.39
CA GLU A 148 0.50 2.39 -0.97
C GLU A 148 0.88 2.81 -2.39
N THR A 149 2.15 2.59 -2.78
CA THR A 149 2.64 2.79 -4.15
C THR A 149 2.49 4.24 -4.63
N MET A 150 2.71 5.18 -3.73
CA MET A 150 2.63 6.61 -4.08
C MET A 150 3.81 7.02 -4.94
N MET A 151 3.56 7.89 -5.92
CA MET A 151 4.56 8.24 -6.95
C MET A 151 5.24 9.58 -6.67
N GLY A 152 4.75 10.37 -5.70
CA GLY A 152 5.27 11.68 -5.34
C GLY A 152 4.85 12.10 -3.92
N VAL A 153 5.55 13.07 -3.37
CA VAL A 153 5.36 13.56 -2.00
C VAL A 153 4.08 14.35 -1.85
N ASN A 154 3.78 15.23 -2.82
CA ASN A 154 2.61 16.11 -2.74
C ASN A 154 1.29 15.34 -2.69
N GLU A 155 1.18 14.24 -3.43
CA GLU A 155 -0.01 13.39 -3.40
C GLU A 155 -0.12 12.61 -2.08
N CYS A 156 1.02 12.20 -1.48
CA CYS A 156 1.03 11.63 -0.13
C CYS A 156 0.48 12.61 0.91
N VAL A 157 0.90 13.87 0.83
CA VAL A 157 0.42 14.94 1.72
C VAL A 157 -1.10 15.04 1.63
N ALA A 158 -1.66 15.16 0.42
CA ALA A 158 -3.10 15.22 0.21
C ALA A 158 -3.85 14.00 0.81
N ALA A 159 -3.31 12.79 0.60
CA ALA A 159 -3.92 11.57 1.14
C ALA A 159 -3.89 11.56 2.68
N ILE A 160 -2.75 11.90 3.31
CA ILE A 160 -2.65 11.92 4.78
C ILE A 160 -3.53 13.02 5.38
N GLU A 161 -3.57 14.23 4.81
CA GLU A 161 -4.46 15.31 5.25
C GLU A 161 -5.93 14.89 5.20
N ALA A 162 -6.35 14.27 4.09
CA ALA A 162 -7.71 13.75 3.93
C ALA A 162 -8.05 12.74 5.04
N ILE A 163 -7.18 11.76 5.29
CA ILE A 163 -7.38 10.72 6.32
C ILE A 163 -7.41 11.36 7.73
N ARG A 164 -6.48 12.27 8.02
CA ARG A 164 -6.40 12.94 9.33
C ARG A 164 -7.61 13.83 9.63
N SER A 165 -8.28 14.36 8.60
CA SER A 165 -9.54 15.08 8.77
C SER A 165 -10.68 14.20 9.30
N LEU A 166 -10.58 12.86 9.19
CA LEU A 166 -11.58 11.89 9.61
C LEU A 166 -11.33 11.31 11.01
N GLY A 167 -10.17 11.51 11.59
CA GLY A 167 -9.87 11.09 12.97
C GLY A 167 -8.51 10.45 13.17
N ASP A 168 -8.41 9.61 14.20
CA ASP A 168 -7.15 9.07 14.74
C ASP A 168 -6.86 7.63 14.31
N ILE A 169 -7.39 7.19 13.17
CA ILE A 169 -7.05 5.87 12.63
C ILE A 169 -5.56 5.82 12.27
N ALA A 170 -4.91 4.68 12.51
CA ALA A 170 -3.53 4.48 12.09
C ALA A 170 -3.41 4.54 10.57
N VAL A 171 -2.39 5.25 10.06
CA VAL A 171 -2.12 5.36 8.63
C VAL A 171 -0.65 5.08 8.35
N ILE A 172 -0.40 4.19 7.40
CA ILE A 172 0.94 3.85 6.91
C ILE A 172 1.07 4.31 5.46
N CYS A 173 2.27 4.75 5.06
CA CYS A 173 2.50 5.26 3.71
C CYS A 173 3.72 4.60 3.08
N THR A 174 3.60 4.16 1.82
CA THR A 174 4.73 3.65 1.03
C THR A 174 4.78 4.30 -0.34
N LEU A 175 6.01 4.59 -0.77
CA LEU A 175 6.28 5.22 -2.05
C LEU A 175 7.03 4.27 -2.98
N SER A 176 6.74 4.36 -4.27
CA SER A 176 7.58 3.76 -5.30
C SER A 176 8.73 4.71 -5.60
N VAL A 177 9.95 4.18 -5.52
CA VAL A 177 11.17 4.99 -5.64
C VAL A 177 12.20 4.35 -6.58
N GLN A 178 13.11 5.16 -7.07
CA GLN A 178 14.32 4.73 -7.73
C GLN A 178 15.34 4.24 -6.67
N SER A 179 16.43 3.62 -7.10
CA SER A 179 17.47 3.09 -6.19
C SER A 179 18.18 4.15 -5.34
N ASP A 180 18.05 5.44 -5.70
CA ASP A 180 18.57 6.58 -4.93
C ASP A 180 17.52 7.18 -3.96
N GLY A 181 16.32 6.63 -3.90
CA GLY A 181 15.21 7.09 -3.05
C GLY A 181 14.35 8.20 -3.64
N LYS A 182 14.61 8.63 -4.89
CA LYS A 182 13.76 9.62 -5.57
C LYS A 182 12.45 9.02 -6.02
N CYS A 183 11.37 9.76 -5.83
CA CYS A 183 10.06 9.41 -6.36
C CYS A 183 9.96 9.67 -7.88
N TYR A 184 8.90 9.18 -8.51
CA TYR A 184 8.74 9.29 -9.97
C TYR A 184 8.11 10.62 -10.40
N PHE A 185 7.29 11.24 -9.55
CA PHE A 185 6.64 12.52 -9.88
C PHE A 185 7.37 13.69 -9.22
N ASP A 186 7.45 13.69 -7.90
CA ASP A 186 8.08 14.77 -7.15
C ASP A 186 8.73 14.26 -5.86
N GLY A 187 9.80 14.91 -5.43
CA GLY A 187 10.48 14.70 -4.17
C GLY A 187 11.23 13.37 -4.03
N SER A 188 11.44 12.98 -2.80
CA SER A 188 12.10 11.74 -2.39
C SER A 188 11.40 11.12 -1.19
N VAL A 189 11.62 9.82 -0.96
CA VAL A 189 11.08 9.14 0.22
C VAL A 189 11.66 9.69 1.53
N PHE A 190 12.83 10.32 1.48
CA PHE A 190 13.46 10.94 2.65
C PHE A 190 12.74 12.23 3.03
N GLU A 191 12.45 13.08 2.04
CA GLU A 191 11.62 14.28 2.20
C GLU A 191 10.19 13.92 2.65
N ALA A 192 9.59 12.88 2.02
CA ALA A 192 8.31 12.36 2.45
C ALA A 192 8.33 11.93 3.92
N ALA A 193 9.41 11.29 4.40
CA ALA A 193 9.51 10.82 5.78
C ALA A 193 9.38 11.96 6.79
N GLU A 194 10.08 13.07 6.56
CA GLU A 194 10.02 14.24 7.44
C GLU A 194 8.63 14.90 7.42
N ILE A 195 8.08 15.13 6.22
CA ILE A 195 6.80 15.79 6.06
C ILE A 195 5.65 14.94 6.61
N LEU A 196 5.60 13.65 6.24
CA LEU A 196 4.48 12.79 6.62
C LEU A 196 4.52 12.40 8.11
N GLU A 197 5.72 12.31 8.74
CA GLU A 197 5.82 12.18 10.19
C GLU A 197 5.19 13.38 10.89
N ALA A 198 5.50 14.59 10.44
CA ALA A 198 4.91 15.83 10.98
C ALA A 198 3.39 15.90 10.77
N LEU A 199 2.88 15.40 9.65
CA LEU A 199 1.44 15.32 9.35
C LEU A 199 0.75 14.15 10.06
N GLY A 200 1.50 13.27 10.73
CA GLY A 200 0.97 12.22 11.57
C GLY A 200 0.82 10.86 10.89
N ALA A 201 1.60 10.54 9.86
CA ALA A 201 1.77 9.15 9.44
C ALA A 201 2.31 8.31 10.61
N ASP A 202 1.99 7.01 10.62
CA ASP A 202 2.36 6.08 11.70
C ASP A 202 3.45 5.09 11.28
N ALA A 203 3.69 4.93 9.99
CA ALA A 203 4.84 4.25 9.40
C ALA A 203 5.07 4.77 7.97
N ILE A 204 6.30 4.68 7.51
CA ILE A 204 6.69 5.07 6.15
C ILE A 204 7.66 4.07 5.54
N GLY A 205 7.70 3.99 4.22
CA GLY A 205 8.66 3.14 3.55
C GLY A 205 8.53 3.09 2.04
N VAL A 206 8.96 1.97 1.48
CA VAL A 206 9.01 1.77 0.03
C VAL A 206 8.36 0.45 -0.37
N ASN A 207 7.69 0.46 -1.53
CA ASN A 207 7.12 -0.74 -2.14
C ASN A 207 7.13 -0.64 -3.66
N CYS A 208 6.89 -1.76 -4.35
CA CYS A 208 6.75 -1.82 -5.81
C CYS A 208 7.83 -1.05 -6.60
N SER A 209 9.03 -1.00 -6.07
CA SER A 209 10.16 -0.26 -6.62
C SER A 209 11.13 -1.21 -7.34
N THR A 210 12.34 -1.32 -6.79
CA THR A 210 13.38 -2.25 -7.24
C THR A 210 13.34 -3.55 -6.43
N GLY A 211 14.28 -4.45 -6.66
CA GLY A 211 14.51 -5.61 -5.80
C GLY A 211 15.08 -5.23 -4.43
N PRO A 212 14.99 -6.12 -3.45
CA PRO A 212 15.48 -5.86 -2.09
C PRO A 212 17.00 -5.70 -2.03
N ASP A 213 17.72 -6.22 -3.03
CA ASP A 213 19.18 -6.10 -3.21
C ASP A 213 19.65 -4.64 -3.41
N GLN A 214 18.75 -3.74 -3.84
CA GLN A 214 19.05 -2.34 -4.14
C GLN A 214 18.52 -1.35 -3.09
N LEU A 215 17.79 -1.81 -2.08
CA LEU A 215 17.07 -0.93 -1.15
C LEU A 215 17.76 -0.75 0.21
N GLU A 216 18.83 -1.49 0.51
CA GLU A 216 19.47 -1.45 1.84
C GLU A 216 19.89 -0.01 2.24
N SER A 217 20.50 0.73 1.32
CA SER A 217 20.91 2.11 1.58
C SER A 217 19.72 3.05 1.78
N VAL A 218 18.63 2.85 1.05
CA VAL A 218 17.40 3.63 1.19
C VAL A 218 16.77 3.40 2.55
N ILE A 219 16.62 2.13 2.96
CA ILE A 219 16.05 1.77 4.27
C ILE A 219 16.91 2.32 5.41
N ARG A 220 18.24 2.19 5.32
CA ARG A 220 19.18 2.72 6.33
C ARG A 220 19.09 4.24 6.44
N THR A 221 18.98 4.93 5.32
CA THR A 221 18.82 6.40 5.31
C THR A 221 17.48 6.79 5.91
N LEU A 222 16.36 6.16 5.51
CA LEU A 222 15.04 6.39 6.10
C LEU A 222 15.04 6.22 7.62
N LYS A 223 15.68 5.15 8.12
CA LYS A 223 15.79 4.88 9.56
C LYS A 223 16.50 5.99 10.33
N ASN A 224 17.41 6.71 9.66
CA ASN A 224 18.13 7.85 10.25
C ASN A 224 17.39 9.19 10.05
N THR A 225 16.41 9.25 9.15
CA THR A 225 15.68 10.48 8.80
C THR A 225 14.48 10.71 9.72
N CYS A 226 13.77 9.64 10.12
CA CYS A 226 12.55 9.76 10.93
C CYS A 226 12.52 8.74 12.07
N THR A 227 11.57 8.92 13.00
CA THR A 227 11.37 8.02 14.15
C THR A 227 10.36 6.93 13.88
N LEU A 228 9.65 7.00 12.77
CA LEU A 228 8.59 6.06 12.37
C LEU A 228 9.12 4.63 12.15
N PRO A 229 8.28 3.61 12.33
CA PRO A 229 8.53 2.27 11.80
C PRO A 229 8.74 2.33 10.29
N ILE A 230 9.75 1.61 9.79
CA ILE A 230 10.10 1.60 8.35
C ILE A 230 9.51 0.37 7.68
N ILE A 231 8.85 0.59 6.53
CA ILE A 231 8.22 -0.44 5.70
C ILE A 231 9.13 -0.77 4.51
N ALA A 232 9.33 -2.05 4.24
CA ALA A 232 9.99 -2.55 3.04
C ALA A 232 9.16 -3.67 2.40
N LYS A 233 8.55 -3.38 1.22
CA LYS A 233 7.81 -4.33 0.38
C LYS A 233 8.35 -4.31 -1.05
N PRO A 234 9.58 -4.78 -1.28
CA PRO A 234 10.20 -4.75 -2.60
C PRO A 234 9.60 -5.77 -3.56
N ASN A 235 9.85 -5.57 -4.86
CA ASN A 235 9.61 -6.60 -5.85
C ASN A 235 10.63 -7.75 -5.69
N ALA A 236 10.31 -8.94 -6.19
CA ALA A 236 11.26 -10.07 -6.26
C ALA A 236 12.30 -9.88 -7.39
N GLY A 237 12.98 -8.73 -7.36
CA GLY A 237 13.87 -8.23 -8.41
C GLY A 237 13.14 -7.38 -9.46
N MET A 238 13.87 -6.95 -10.48
CA MET A 238 13.28 -6.20 -11.60
C MET A 238 12.51 -7.15 -12.52
N PRO A 239 11.23 -6.84 -12.87
CA PRO A 239 10.47 -7.67 -13.77
C PRO A 239 11.07 -7.68 -15.18
N LYS A 240 11.14 -8.85 -15.78
CA LYS A 240 11.40 -9.02 -17.22
C LYS A 240 10.07 -9.33 -17.90
N ILE A 241 9.86 -8.73 -19.07
CA ILE A 241 8.66 -9.05 -19.85
C ILE A 241 8.97 -10.31 -20.67
N SER A 242 8.18 -11.36 -20.47
CA SER A 242 8.26 -12.60 -21.25
C SER A 242 7.74 -12.40 -22.67
N ASP A 243 7.98 -13.39 -23.55
CA ASP A 243 7.44 -13.38 -24.92
C ASP A 243 5.90 -13.37 -24.95
N SER A 244 5.24 -13.85 -23.90
CA SER A 244 3.80 -13.76 -23.69
C SER A 244 3.35 -12.40 -23.15
N GLY A 245 4.28 -11.47 -22.89
CA GLY A 245 4.00 -10.15 -22.32
C GLY A 245 3.77 -10.15 -20.80
N GLU A 246 4.07 -11.24 -20.10
CA GLU A 246 3.92 -11.35 -18.64
C GLU A 246 5.16 -10.82 -17.91
N ALA A 247 4.96 -10.19 -16.76
CA ALA A 247 6.07 -9.84 -15.89
C ALA A 247 6.58 -11.09 -15.16
N VAL A 248 7.84 -11.42 -15.40
CA VAL A 248 8.53 -12.55 -14.76
C VAL A 248 9.62 -12.00 -13.85
N TYR A 249 9.64 -12.45 -12.63
CA TYR A 249 10.64 -12.11 -11.62
C TYR A 249 11.64 -13.26 -11.50
N SER A 250 12.93 -12.93 -11.42
CA SER A 250 14.01 -13.93 -11.42
C SER A 250 14.54 -14.28 -10.03
N MET A 251 14.17 -13.53 -9.00
CA MET A 251 14.65 -13.78 -7.64
C MET A 251 13.83 -14.91 -7.00
N GLU A 252 14.50 -15.94 -6.57
CA GLU A 252 13.91 -17.08 -5.88
C GLU A 252 13.60 -16.75 -4.42
N SER A 253 12.65 -17.46 -3.82
CA SER A 253 12.15 -17.18 -2.46
C SER A 253 13.25 -17.19 -1.39
N GLY A 254 14.23 -18.09 -1.49
CA GLY A 254 15.36 -18.16 -0.54
C GLY A 254 16.30 -16.97 -0.65
N GLU A 255 16.57 -16.51 -1.86
CA GLU A 255 17.38 -15.32 -2.13
C GLU A 255 16.64 -14.06 -1.65
N PHE A 256 15.34 -13.96 -1.96
CA PHE A 256 14.50 -12.87 -1.47
C PHE A 256 14.52 -12.78 0.06
N ALA A 257 14.34 -13.89 0.77
CA ALA A 257 14.38 -13.93 2.22
C ALA A 257 15.71 -13.42 2.80
N GLN A 258 16.85 -13.84 2.22
CA GLN A 258 18.17 -13.37 2.66
C GLN A 258 18.35 -11.85 2.49
N HIS A 259 17.83 -11.29 1.40
CA HIS A 259 17.84 -9.83 1.21
C HIS A 259 16.90 -9.12 2.18
N MET A 260 15.72 -9.70 2.47
CA MET A 260 14.80 -9.13 3.44
C MET A 260 15.40 -9.09 4.86
N GLU A 261 16.20 -10.10 5.26
CA GLU A 261 16.95 -10.08 6.52
C GLU A 261 17.90 -8.86 6.58
N ARG A 262 18.61 -8.55 5.48
CA ARG A 262 19.46 -7.36 5.41
C ARG A 262 18.68 -6.04 5.51
N LEU A 263 17.47 -5.99 4.92
CA LEU A 263 16.61 -4.81 5.08
C LEU A 263 16.12 -4.64 6.52
N VAL A 264 15.87 -5.73 7.25
CA VAL A 264 15.58 -5.70 8.68
C VAL A 264 16.78 -5.20 9.46
N GLU A 265 18.00 -5.68 9.17
CA GLU A 265 19.25 -5.20 9.79
C GLU A 265 19.51 -3.70 9.46
N ALA A 266 19.06 -3.24 8.28
CA ALA A 266 19.14 -1.84 7.90
C ALA A 266 18.11 -0.95 8.63
N GLY A 267 17.07 -1.54 9.25
CA GLY A 267 16.09 -0.83 10.09
C GLY A 267 14.63 -0.99 9.68
N ALA A 268 14.30 -1.83 8.68
CA ALA A 268 12.91 -2.14 8.37
C ALA A 268 12.27 -2.93 9.52
N SER A 269 11.03 -2.62 9.85
CA SER A 269 10.27 -3.27 10.93
C SER A 269 8.90 -3.80 10.46
N LEU A 270 8.42 -3.37 9.29
CA LEU A 270 7.30 -3.96 8.58
C LEU A 270 7.81 -4.43 7.21
N ILE A 271 7.67 -5.71 6.90
CA ILE A 271 8.22 -6.33 5.69
C ILE A 271 7.17 -7.21 5.00
N GLY A 272 7.23 -7.26 3.65
CA GLY A 272 6.30 -8.06 2.86
C GLY A 272 6.78 -8.33 1.44
#